data_80ec61058aa5c04853677317b7f7090d
#
_entry.id   80ec61058aa5c04853677317b7f7090d
#
_cell.length_a   1.000
_cell.length_b   1.000
_cell.length_c   1.000
_cell.angle_alpha   90.00
_cell.angle_beta   90.00
_cell.angle_gamma   90.00
#
_symmetry.space_group_name_H-M   'P 1'
#
loop_
_entity.id
_entity.type
_entity.pdbx_description
1 polymer ?
#
loop_
_entity_poly.entity_id
_entity_poly.type
_entity_poly.pdbx_seq_one_letter_code
_entity_poly.pdbx_strand_id
1 'polypeptide(L)'
;MARHQRVVLVDTNIILACWRNGAWRALTRGYAVETVEDCVTETQTGFQHRRKEEQVDRAQLVGSLAAPPRAVSDADCAALYVRAPDIYLDQGEKSLWAHALSRADAWVLCGPDRASLRLSVRLGLCERMISLETLLNDVGHSVRGGLKEPFTTKWLSTRLSEYVVLEGGSK
;
A
#
# COMPACT_ATOMS: atom_id res chain seq x y z
N MET A 1 -10.10 17.26 -10.31
CA MET A 1 -8.85 17.63 -9.60
C MET A 1 -7.65 17.13 -10.39
N ALA A 2 -6.57 17.89 -10.36
CA ALA A 2 -5.31 17.41 -10.95
C ALA A 2 -4.75 16.27 -10.10
N ARG A 3 -4.30 15.19 -10.75
CA ARG A 3 -3.64 14.07 -10.07
C ARG A 3 -2.34 14.54 -9.42
N HIS A 4 -2.02 14.03 -8.24
CA HIS A 4 -0.71 14.28 -7.66
C HIS A 4 0.40 13.59 -8.46
N GLN A 5 1.60 14.14 -8.39
CA GLN A 5 2.78 13.61 -9.10
C GLN A 5 3.64 12.67 -8.25
N ARG A 6 3.17 12.32 -7.05
CA ARG A 6 3.90 11.44 -6.12
C ARG A 6 3.82 9.99 -6.59
N VAL A 7 4.90 9.24 -6.36
CA VAL A 7 4.91 7.79 -6.56
C VAL A 7 3.90 7.14 -5.60
N VAL A 8 3.15 6.16 -6.10
CA VAL A 8 2.19 5.39 -5.31
C VAL A 8 2.81 4.04 -4.96
N LEU A 9 3.12 3.84 -3.70
CA LEU A 9 3.58 2.58 -3.15
C LEU A 9 2.36 1.75 -2.75
N VAL A 10 2.30 0.50 -3.20
CA VAL A 10 1.15 -0.38 -2.95
C VAL A 10 1.59 -1.67 -2.27
N ASP A 11 0.81 -2.12 -1.29
CA ASP A 11 0.97 -3.42 -0.64
C ASP A 11 0.29 -4.55 -1.42
N THR A 12 0.47 -5.77 -0.95
CA THR A 12 -0.15 -6.98 -1.52
C THR A 12 -1.67 -6.89 -1.56
N ASN A 13 -2.31 -6.37 -0.52
CA ASN A 13 -3.77 -6.27 -0.44
C ASN A 13 -4.34 -5.33 -1.50
N ILE A 14 -3.65 -4.24 -1.80
CA ILE A 14 -4.04 -3.31 -2.87
C ILE A 14 -3.89 -3.96 -4.24
N ILE A 15 -2.81 -4.67 -4.49
CA ILE A 15 -2.61 -5.40 -5.74
C ILE A 15 -3.76 -6.40 -5.96
N LEU A 16 -4.06 -7.22 -4.97
CA LEU A 16 -5.15 -8.19 -5.02
C LEU A 16 -6.52 -7.53 -5.20
N ALA A 17 -6.79 -6.43 -4.49
CA ALA A 17 -8.03 -5.69 -4.62
C ALA A 17 -8.20 -5.09 -6.02
N CYS A 18 -7.12 -4.54 -6.60
CA CYS A 18 -7.14 -4.00 -7.96
C CYS A 18 -7.40 -5.10 -9.01
N TRP A 19 -6.77 -6.27 -8.86
CA TRP A 19 -7.04 -7.41 -9.75
C TRP A 19 -8.50 -7.84 -9.67
N ARG A 20 -9.01 -8.10 -8.47
CA ARG A 20 -10.40 -8.51 -8.23
C ARG A 20 -11.42 -7.54 -8.84
N ASN A 21 -11.13 -6.25 -8.82
CA ASN A 21 -12.04 -5.20 -9.29
C ASN A 21 -11.72 -4.71 -10.73
N GLY A 22 -10.79 -5.34 -11.45
CA GLY A 22 -10.38 -4.93 -12.79
C GLY A 22 -9.77 -3.51 -12.85
N ALA A 23 -9.25 -3.02 -11.72
CA ALA A 23 -8.80 -1.64 -11.55
C ALA A 23 -7.30 -1.43 -11.79
N TRP A 24 -6.50 -2.50 -11.82
CA TRP A 24 -5.04 -2.40 -11.88
C TRP A 24 -4.53 -1.57 -13.05
N ARG A 25 -5.07 -1.83 -14.24
CA ARG A 25 -4.66 -1.11 -15.45
C ARG A 25 -5.01 0.38 -15.41
N ALA A 26 -6.15 0.74 -14.81
CA ALA A 26 -6.54 2.13 -14.63
C ALA A 26 -5.59 2.84 -13.66
N LEU A 27 -5.24 2.19 -12.57
CA LEU A 27 -4.32 2.70 -11.57
C LEU A 27 -2.92 2.95 -12.17
N THR A 28 -2.33 1.96 -12.85
CA THR A 28 -0.97 2.05 -13.40
C THR A 28 -0.85 2.96 -14.62
N ARG A 29 -1.95 3.23 -15.32
CA ARG A 29 -1.99 4.26 -16.38
C ARG A 29 -2.11 5.67 -15.79
N GLY A 30 -2.67 5.80 -14.62
CA GLY A 30 -2.92 7.09 -13.98
C GLY A 30 -1.79 7.56 -13.08
N TYR A 31 -1.02 6.65 -12.52
CA TYR A 31 0.02 6.90 -11.53
C TYR A 31 1.29 6.11 -11.78
N ALA A 32 2.42 6.63 -11.33
CA ALA A 32 3.65 5.85 -11.18
C ALA A 32 3.50 4.94 -9.95
N VAL A 33 3.16 3.67 -10.19
CA VAL A 33 2.93 2.67 -9.14
C VAL A 33 4.18 1.82 -8.96
N GLU A 34 4.62 1.67 -7.73
CA GLU A 34 5.77 0.84 -7.35
C GLU A 34 5.42 -0.08 -6.17
N THR A 35 6.17 -1.14 -6.01
CA THR A 35 6.09 -2.06 -4.87
C THR A 35 7.44 -2.73 -4.61
N VAL A 36 7.49 -3.62 -3.63
CA VAL A 36 8.68 -4.40 -3.25
C VAL A 36 8.55 -5.86 -3.68
N GLU A 37 9.68 -6.58 -3.76
CA GLU A 37 9.69 -7.99 -4.16
C GLU A 37 8.88 -8.88 -3.23
N ASP A 38 8.89 -8.62 -1.92
CA ASP A 38 8.10 -9.38 -0.94
C ASP A 38 6.61 -9.29 -1.23
N CYS A 39 6.08 -8.09 -1.57
CA CYS A 39 4.68 -7.93 -1.96
C CYS A 39 4.35 -8.68 -3.26
N VAL A 40 5.25 -8.67 -4.25
CA VAL A 40 5.07 -9.46 -5.49
C VAL A 40 5.03 -10.94 -5.16
N THR A 41 5.94 -11.43 -4.33
CA THR A 41 6.00 -12.83 -3.89
C THR A 41 4.73 -13.25 -3.18
N GLU A 42 4.21 -12.43 -2.28
CA GLU A 42 2.96 -12.68 -1.57
C GLU A 42 1.76 -12.77 -2.50
N THR A 43 1.73 -12.04 -3.62
CA THR A 43 0.67 -12.19 -4.63
C THR A 43 0.67 -13.56 -5.28
N GLN A 44 1.79 -14.26 -5.30
CA GLN A 44 1.96 -15.61 -5.87
C GLN A 44 1.77 -16.73 -4.84
N THR A 45 1.89 -16.42 -3.55
CA THR A 45 1.69 -17.40 -2.47
C THR A 45 0.21 -17.81 -2.40
N GLY A 46 -0.06 -19.11 -2.49
CA GLY A 46 -1.44 -19.65 -2.51
C GLY A 46 -2.24 -19.30 -3.78
N PHE A 47 -1.57 -18.92 -4.85
CA PHE A 47 -2.16 -18.53 -6.13
C PHE A 47 -3.25 -19.52 -6.60
N GLN A 48 -2.97 -20.82 -6.55
CA GLN A 48 -3.89 -21.88 -6.99
C GLN A 48 -5.16 -22.00 -6.13
N HIS A 49 -5.16 -21.45 -4.93
CA HIS A 49 -6.31 -21.47 -4.00
C HIS A 49 -7.11 -20.17 -4.03
N ARG A 50 -6.66 -19.17 -4.79
CA ARG A 50 -7.37 -17.90 -4.94
C ARG A 50 -8.45 -18.00 -6.01
N ARG A 51 -9.48 -17.18 -5.88
CA ARG A 51 -10.47 -16.99 -6.94
C ARG A 51 -9.77 -16.49 -8.20
N LYS A 52 -10.30 -16.84 -9.38
CA LYS A 52 -9.70 -16.48 -10.67
C LYS A 52 -9.44 -14.98 -10.81
N GLU A 53 -10.36 -14.15 -10.33
CA GLU A 53 -10.25 -12.69 -10.33
C GLU A 53 -9.18 -12.12 -9.38
N GLU A 54 -8.67 -12.94 -8.47
CA GLU A 54 -7.59 -12.59 -7.52
C GLU A 54 -6.26 -13.27 -7.87
N GLN A 55 -6.23 -14.01 -8.98
CA GLN A 55 -5.01 -14.65 -9.49
C GLN A 55 -4.21 -13.61 -10.30
N VAL A 56 -3.22 -13.01 -9.65
CA VAL A 56 -2.38 -11.97 -10.23
C VAL A 56 -1.38 -12.57 -11.21
N ASP A 57 -1.42 -12.18 -12.46
CA ASP A 57 -0.36 -12.51 -13.42
C ASP A 57 0.91 -11.74 -13.08
N ARG A 58 1.96 -12.47 -12.68
CA ARG A 58 3.22 -11.89 -12.21
C ARG A 58 3.91 -11.06 -13.30
N ALA A 59 3.93 -11.55 -14.54
CA ALA A 59 4.60 -10.84 -15.62
C ALA A 59 3.88 -9.52 -15.96
N GLN A 60 2.55 -9.55 -15.98
CA GLN A 60 1.73 -8.36 -16.17
C GLN A 60 1.89 -7.37 -15.01
N LEU A 61 1.91 -7.86 -13.77
CA LEU A 61 2.15 -7.03 -12.58
C LEU A 61 3.48 -6.30 -12.70
N VAL A 62 4.57 -7.04 -12.82
CA VAL A 62 5.92 -6.49 -12.86
C VAL A 62 6.12 -5.57 -14.06
N GLY A 63 5.61 -5.96 -15.24
CA GLY A 63 5.74 -5.18 -16.48
C GLY A 63 4.95 -3.86 -16.49
N SER A 64 3.99 -3.69 -15.57
CA SER A 64 3.17 -2.47 -15.46
C SER A 64 3.61 -1.51 -14.35
N LEU A 65 4.56 -1.91 -13.50
CA LEU A 65 5.13 -1.04 -12.48
C LEU A 65 6.01 0.05 -13.10
N ALA A 66 6.08 1.20 -12.43
CA ALA A 66 6.91 2.33 -12.86
C ALA A 66 8.43 2.05 -12.71
N ALA A 67 8.79 1.14 -11.81
CA ALA A 67 10.15 0.65 -11.62
C ALA A 67 10.11 -0.85 -11.27
N PRO A 68 11.22 -1.61 -11.48
CA PRO A 68 11.31 -2.99 -11.02
C PRO A 68 11.00 -3.11 -9.51
N PRO A 69 10.35 -4.19 -9.07
CA PRO A 69 10.08 -4.41 -7.65
C PRO A 69 11.38 -4.31 -6.84
N ARG A 70 11.35 -3.54 -5.75
CA ARG A 70 12.55 -3.29 -4.96
C ARG A 70 12.84 -4.47 -4.04
N ALA A 71 14.08 -4.99 -4.13
CA ALA A 71 14.63 -5.88 -3.11
C ALA A 71 15.01 -5.05 -1.87
N VAL A 72 14.53 -5.45 -0.70
CA VAL A 72 14.80 -4.78 0.57
C VAL A 72 15.60 -5.69 1.47
N SER A 73 16.70 -5.20 2.03
CA SER A 73 17.58 -5.99 2.89
C SER A 73 17.03 -6.14 4.31
N ASP A 74 17.47 -7.18 5.00
CA ASP A 74 17.16 -7.36 6.43
C ASP A 74 17.67 -6.20 7.29
N ALA A 75 18.78 -5.58 6.89
CA ALA A 75 19.31 -4.39 7.57
C ALA A 75 18.37 -3.19 7.48
N ASP A 76 17.76 -2.95 6.31
CA ASP A 76 16.77 -1.88 6.13
C ASP A 76 15.52 -2.15 6.99
N CYS A 77 15.07 -3.40 7.06
CA CYS A 77 13.95 -3.81 7.91
C CYS A 77 14.29 -3.69 9.41
N ALA A 78 15.52 -4.00 9.81
CA ALA A 78 15.98 -3.86 11.19
C ALA A 78 15.98 -2.40 11.65
N ALA A 79 16.38 -1.46 10.78
CA ALA A 79 16.34 -0.03 11.06
C ALA A 79 14.91 0.45 11.33
N LEU A 80 13.92 -0.09 10.62
CA LEU A 80 12.50 0.19 10.87
C LEU A 80 12.06 -0.37 12.24
N TYR A 81 12.45 -1.59 12.58
CA TYR A 81 12.11 -2.22 13.86
C TYR A 81 12.61 -1.38 15.06
N VAL A 82 13.80 -0.79 14.97
CA VAL A 82 14.33 0.09 16.03
C VAL A 82 13.42 1.30 16.28
N ARG A 83 12.77 1.82 15.23
CA ARG A 83 11.87 2.98 15.34
C ARG A 83 10.49 2.65 15.93
N ALA A 84 10.02 1.41 15.77
CA ALA A 84 8.69 0.99 16.21
C ALA A 84 8.68 -0.51 16.60
N PRO A 85 9.36 -0.89 17.69
CA PRO A 85 9.56 -2.30 18.05
C PRO A 85 8.27 -3.01 18.51
N ASP A 86 7.27 -2.25 18.91
CA ASP A 86 5.96 -2.74 19.39
C ASP A 86 4.88 -2.75 18.29
N ILE A 87 5.22 -2.36 17.07
CA ILE A 87 4.32 -2.45 15.91
C ILE A 87 4.74 -3.63 15.05
N TYR A 88 3.91 -4.67 15.05
CA TYR A 88 4.15 -5.85 14.21
C TYR A 88 3.64 -5.60 12.80
N LEU A 89 4.54 -5.66 11.83
CA LEU A 89 4.27 -5.65 10.41
C LEU A 89 4.57 -7.04 9.82
N ASP A 90 3.79 -7.50 8.87
CA ASP A 90 4.17 -8.66 8.08
C ASP A 90 5.37 -8.36 7.17
N GLN A 91 5.88 -9.36 6.46
CA GLN A 91 7.12 -9.20 5.68
C GLN A 91 6.94 -8.19 4.53
N GLY A 92 5.85 -8.27 3.79
CA GLY A 92 5.58 -7.34 2.68
C GLY A 92 5.43 -5.90 3.17
N GLU A 93 4.67 -5.68 4.24
CA GLU A 93 4.51 -4.36 4.84
C GLU A 93 5.81 -3.79 5.38
N LYS A 94 6.59 -4.62 6.07
CA LYS A 94 7.90 -4.23 6.60
C LYS A 94 8.84 -3.77 5.50
N SER A 95 8.96 -4.55 4.44
CA SER A 95 9.78 -4.22 3.28
C SER A 95 9.28 -2.97 2.56
N LEU A 96 7.97 -2.82 2.41
CA LEU A 96 7.37 -1.65 1.76
C LEU A 96 7.64 -0.37 2.55
N TRP A 97 7.51 -0.39 3.87
CA TRP A 97 7.83 0.75 4.73
C TRP A 97 9.32 1.07 4.75
N ALA A 98 10.20 0.06 4.84
CA ALA A 98 11.64 0.27 4.77
C ALA A 98 12.03 0.93 3.44
N HIS A 99 11.46 0.48 2.33
CA HIS A 99 11.65 1.11 1.03
C HIS A 99 11.10 2.55 0.99
N ALA A 100 9.89 2.79 1.49
CA ALA A 100 9.28 4.11 1.54
C ALA A 100 10.17 5.13 2.29
N LEU A 101 10.68 4.74 3.45
CA LEU A 101 11.52 5.58 4.29
C LEU A 101 12.93 5.83 3.71
N SER A 102 13.40 5.00 2.81
CA SER A 102 14.70 5.18 2.11
C SER A 102 14.62 6.16 0.93
N ARG A 103 13.40 6.56 0.51
CA ARG A 103 13.18 7.40 -0.66
C ARG A 103 13.42 8.88 -0.35
N ALA A 104 14.05 9.58 -1.30
CA ALA A 104 14.24 11.02 -1.24
C ALA A 104 13.14 11.81 -2.01
N ASP A 105 12.41 11.13 -2.91
CA ASP A 105 11.35 11.74 -3.71
C ASP A 105 9.99 11.75 -2.96
N ALA A 106 9.00 12.40 -3.56
CA ALA A 106 7.66 12.46 -3.01
C ALA A 106 6.88 11.16 -3.31
N TRP A 107 6.37 10.52 -2.27
CA TRP A 107 5.59 9.29 -2.35
C TRP A 107 4.35 9.33 -1.47
N VAL A 108 3.40 8.46 -1.78
CA VAL A 108 2.28 8.07 -0.92
C VAL A 108 2.23 6.55 -0.83
N LEU A 109 1.68 6.03 0.25
CA LEU A 109 1.52 4.60 0.49
C LEU A 109 0.03 4.27 0.59
N CYS A 110 -0.38 3.30 -0.22
CA CYS A 110 -1.73 2.76 -0.22
C CYS A 110 -1.69 1.33 0.32
N GLY A 111 -2.29 1.12 1.49
CA GLY A 111 -2.38 -0.17 2.14
C GLY A 111 -3.41 -0.12 3.28
N PRO A 112 -4.33 -1.09 3.38
CA PRO A 112 -5.42 -1.07 4.34
C PRO A 112 -5.05 -1.71 5.68
N ASP A 113 -3.78 -1.95 5.96
CA ASP A 113 -3.36 -2.61 7.19
C ASP A 113 -3.32 -1.64 8.38
N ARG A 114 -3.82 -2.10 9.52
CA ARG A 114 -3.90 -1.30 10.74
C ARG A 114 -2.54 -1.00 11.36
N ALA A 115 -1.63 -1.97 11.34
CA ALA A 115 -0.28 -1.78 11.87
C ALA A 115 0.50 -0.75 11.04
N SER A 116 0.35 -0.80 9.72
CA SER A 116 0.87 0.19 8.78
C SER A 116 0.35 1.60 9.07
N LEU A 117 -0.96 1.75 9.31
CA LEU A 117 -1.56 3.05 9.66
C LEU A 117 -1.07 3.56 11.01
N ARG A 118 -0.97 2.68 12.01
CA ARG A 118 -0.41 3.05 13.31
C ARG A 118 1.04 3.51 13.20
N LEU A 119 1.83 2.83 12.40
CA LEU A 119 3.21 3.22 12.12
C LEU A 119 3.29 4.60 11.47
N SER A 120 2.42 4.90 10.48
CA SER A 120 2.39 6.20 9.83
C SER A 120 2.13 7.35 10.82
N VAL A 121 1.23 7.13 11.78
CA VAL A 121 0.94 8.10 12.85
C VAL A 121 2.17 8.29 13.74
N ARG A 122 2.78 7.19 14.21
CA ARG A 122 3.97 7.25 15.06
C ARG A 122 5.14 8.00 14.41
N LEU A 123 5.30 7.83 13.11
CA LEU A 123 6.37 8.50 12.34
C LEU A 123 6.02 9.92 11.89
N GLY A 124 4.80 10.41 12.17
CA GLY A 124 4.34 11.73 11.71
C GLY A 124 4.12 11.79 10.20
N LEU A 125 3.72 10.68 9.56
CA LEU A 125 3.58 10.52 8.12
C LEU A 125 2.15 10.24 7.68
N CYS A 126 1.14 10.70 8.45
CA CYS A 126 -0.28 10.49 8.14
C CYS A 126 -0.65 10.99 6.73
N GLU A 127 -0.07 12.11 6.31
CA GLU A 127 -0.32 12.70 4.99
C GLU A 127 0.27 11.91 3.82
N ARG A 128 1.08 10.89 4.12
CA ARG A 128 1.60 9.95 3.12
C ARG A 128 0.65 8.77 2.87
N MET A 129 -0.35 8.58 3.73
CA MET A 129 -1.33 7.50 3.55
C MET A 129 -2.45 7.94 2.61
N ILE A 130 -2.83 7.07 1.69
CA ILE A 130 -3.89 7.33 0.72
C ILE A 130 -4.77 6.09 0.56
N SER A 131 -6.08 6.29 0.37
CA SER A 131 -7.02 5.20 0.12
C SER A 131 -7.03 4.77 -1.34
N LEU A 132 -7.34 3.51 -1.60
CA LEU A 132 -7.55 3.03 -2.97
C LEU A 132 -8.74 3.77 -3.63
N GLU A 133 -9.79 4.07 -2.86
CA GLU A 133 -10.94 4.84 -3.34
C GLU A 133 -10.52 6.20 -3.92
N THR A 134 -9.68 6.95 -3.22
CA THR A 134 -9.16 8.24 -3.71
C THR A 134 -8.40 8.05 -5.02
N LEU A 135 -7.48 7.09 -5.09
CA LEU A 135 -6.68 6.84 -6.28
C LEU A 135 -7.54 6.46 -7.49
N LEU A 136 -8.55 5.59 -7.29
CA LEU A 136 -9.42 5.17 -8.37
C LEU A 136 -10.38 6.29 -8.84
N ASN A 137 -10.90 7.09 -7.92
CA ASN A 137 -11.69 8.27 -8.26
C ASN A 137 -10.89 9.27 -9.10
N ASP A 138 -9.64 9.52 -8.73
CA ASP A 138 -8.75 10.43 -9.45
C ASP A 138 -8.46 9.98 -10.89
N VAL A 139 -8.43 8.68 -11.15
CA VAL A 139 -8.25 8.13 -12.50
C VAL A 139 -9.57 7.85 -13.22
N GLY A 140 -10.71 8.19 -12.61
CA GLY A 140 -12.03 8.03 -13.20
C GLY A 140 -12.48 6.57 -13.30
N HIS A 141 -11.97 5.68 -12.46
CA HIS A 141 -12.35 4.26 -12.45
C HIS A 141 -13.39 3.98 -11.37
N SER A 142 -14.57 3.53 -11.80
CA SER A 142 -15.64 3.11 -10.91
C SER A 142 -15.62 1.60 -10.69
N VAL A 143 -15.68 1.18 -9.44
CA VAL A 143 -15.78 -0.25 -9.07
C VAL A 143 -17.25 -0.64 -8.98
N ARG A 144 -17.66 -1.63 -9.77
CA ARG A 144 -19.04 -2.16 -9.74
C ARG A 144 -19.33 -2.77 -8.37
N GLY A 145 -20.38 -2.27 -7.72
CA GLY A 145 -20.75 -2.68 -6.36
C GLY A 145 -19.94 -2.02 -5.24
N GLY A 146 -19.02 -1.11 -5.57
CA GLY A 146 -18.20 -0.39 -4.61
C GLY A 146 -16.99 -1.18 -4.08
N LEU A 147 -16.10 -0.50 -3.38
CA LEU A 147 -14.96 -1.10 -2.70
C LEU A 147 -15.38 -1.65 -1.33
N LYS A 148 -14.68 -2.69 -0.86
CA LYS A 148 -14.79 -3.13 0.54
C LYS A 148 -14.32 -2.01 1.47
N GLU A 149 -14.89 -1.96 2.66
CA GLU A 149 -14.67 -0.91 3.65
C GLU A 149 -13.19 -0.52 3.88
N PRO A 150 -12.23 -1.46 4.05
CA PRO A 150 -10.83 -1.11 4.30
C PRO A 150 -10.15 -0.32 3.19
N PHE A 151 -10.72 -0.31 1.99
CA PHE A 151 -10.16 0.42 0.83
C PHE A 151 -10.76 1.81 0.64
N THR A 152 -11.69 2.22 1.53
CA THR A 152 -12.41 3.50 1.43
C THR A 152 -11.68 4.62 2.17
N THR A 153 -11.92 5.84 1.71
CA THR A 153 -11.38 7.07 2.35
C THR A 153 -11.94 7.25 3.76
N LYS A 154 -13.21 6.91 3.98
CA LYS A 154 -13.85 6.98 5.29
C LYS A 154 -13.17 6.05 6.31
N TRP A 155 -12.91 4.81 5.93
CA TRP A 155 -12.21 3.86 6.80
C TRP A 155 -10.80 4.35 7.15
N LEU A 156 -10.03 4.80 6.14
CA LEU A 156 -8.69 5.34 6.33
C LEU A 156 -8.68 6.50 7.33
N SER A 157 -9.52 7.51 7.13
CA SER A 157 -9.56 8.69 7.99
C SER A 157 -9.99 8.34 9.42
N THR A 158 -10.95 7.43 9.58
CA THR A 158 -11.39 6.95 10.89
C THR A 158 -10.26 6.25 11.63
N ARG A 159 -9.55 5.32 10.97
CA ARG A 159 -8.43 4.59 11.58
C ARG A 159 -7.26 5.49 11.93
N LEU A 160 -6.89 6.41 11.04
CA LEU A 160 -5.83 7.38 11.34
C LEU A 160 -6.18 8.24 12.57
N SER A 161 -7.42 8.71 12.67
CA SER A 161 -7.88 9.49 13.82
C SER A 161 -7.80 8.70 15.12
N GLU A 162 -8.20 7.42 15.12
CA GLU A 162 -8.08 6.54 16.29
C GLU A 162 -6.62 6.38 16.74
N TYR A 163 -5.69 6.19 15.80
CA TYR A 163 -4.27 6.04 16.12
C TYR A 163 -3.62 7.35 16.55
N VAL A 164 -4.05 8.50 16.03
CA VAL A 164 -3.61 9.80 16.53
C VAL A 164 -3.95 9.96 18.01
N VAL A 165 -5.15 9.57 18.41
CA VAL A 165 -5.55 9.59 19.84
C VAL A 165 -4.72 8.58 20.66
N LEU A 166 -4.56 7.36 20.16
CA LEU A 166 -3.82 6.30 20.86
C LEU A 166 -2.34 6.69 21.09
N GLU A 167 -1.65 7.15 20.06
CA GLU A 167 -0.23 7.51 20.13
C GLU A 167 -0.01 8.84 20.85
N GLY A 168 -0.97 9.77 20.80
CA GLY A 168 -0.91 11.06 21.50
C GLY A 168 -1.14 10.95 23.02
N GLY A 169 -1.85 9.91 23.49
CA GLY A 169 -2.07 9.65 24.93
C GLY A 169 -0.88 9.01 25.64
N SER A 170 0.18 8.66 24.93
CA SER A 170 1.37 7.96 25.45
C SER A 170 2.55 8.90 25.76
N LYS A 171 2.30 10.20 25.96
CA LYS A 171 3.31 11.18 26.38
C LYS A 171 3.25 11.45 27.86
#